data_6d9442c2b619b663069dae51338b0d1b
#
_entry.id   6d9442c2b619b663069dae51338b0d1b
#
_cell.length_a   1.000
_cell.length_b   1.000
_cell.length_c   1.000
_cell.angle_alpha   90.00
_cell.angle_beta   90.00
_cell.angle_gamma   90.00
#
_symmetry.space_group_name_H-M   'P 1'
#
loop_
_entity.id
_entity.type
_entity.pdbx_description
1 polymer ?
#
loop_
_entity_poly.entity_id
_entity_poly.type
_entity_poly.pdbx_seq_one_letter_code
_entity_poly.pdbx_strand_id
1 'polypeptide(L)'
;MIKKTIMIIFLSLVTLHATGLPNSYYQIKNIKKQKQEFFDILSPMIEKETKKVLRDRAFVKNYFNSGLFGFRHDGLGMIKLMEIKKHYRIKDLYNFEEYLLRVDTIPISIILAQAALESGWGKSRFVKKANNIFGQWTYTGKGLIPKGRKEGQNHKIKIFKSLQSAIKAYLRNINTGWAYKSLRKTRSKLRKDNVKINGLDLYKEYIYYSQIREEYLKRLKKMILQNDLLKYDE
;
A
#
# COMPACT_ATOMS: atom_id res chain seq x y z
N MET A 1 -13.67 38.35 -50.80
CA MET A 1 -14.03 37.62 -49.56
C MET A 1 -12.94 36.59 -49.25
N ILE A 2 -12.08 36.87 -48.29
CA ILE A 2 -10.95 36.00 -47.90
C ILE A 2 -11.42 35.16 -46.71
N LYS A 3 -11.60 33.83 -46.90
CA LYS A 3 -11.92 32.90 -45.84
C LYS A 3 -10.67 32.67 -45.00
N LYS A 4 -10.64 33.19 -43.77
CA LYS A 4 -9.60 32.85 -42.76
C LYS A 4 -9.92 31.47 -42.20
N THR A 5 -9.10 30.48 -42.55
CA THR A 5 -9.12 29.14 -41.94
C THR A 5 -8.37 29.23 -40.63
N ILE A 6 -9.07 29.11 -39.49
CA ILE A 6 -8.47 29.01 -38.16
C ILE A 6 -8.04 27.57 -38.00
N MET A 7 -6.72 27.32 -38.00
CA MET A 7 -6.13 26.03 -37.70
C MET A 7 -5.99 25.91 -36.17
N ILE A 8 -6.87 25.12 -35.54
CA ILE A 8 -6.78 24.80 -34.10
C ILE A 8 -5.73 23.72 -33.92
N ILE A 9 -4.56 24.10 -33.41
CA ILE A 9 -3.52 23.16 -33.05
C ILE A 9 -3.91 22.53 -31.70
N PHE A 10 -4.36 21.29 -31.74
CA PHE A 10 -4.54 20.47 -30.53
C PHE A 10 -3.15 20.09 -30.02
N LEU A 11 -2.65 20.86 -29.05
CA LEU A 11 -1.46 20.47 -28.24
C LEU A 11 -1.87 19.35 -27.31
N SER A 12 -1.67 18.09 -27.71
CA SER A 12 -1.82 16.94 -26.83
C SER A 12 -0.69 17.02 -25.77
N LEU A 13 -1.03 17.47 -24.57
CA LEU A 13 -0.16 17.34 -23.41
C LEU A 13 0.04 15.83 -23.14
N VAL A 14 1.11 15.27 -23.68
CA VAL A 14 1.62 13.97 -23.25
C VAL A 14 2.16 14.17 -21.83
N THR A 15 1.35 13.92 -20.83
CA THR A 15 1.82 13.86 -19.44
C THR A 15 2.77 12.67 -19.34
N LEU A 16 4.08 12.94 -19.42
CA LEU A 16 5.11 11.98 -19.07
C LEU A 16 4.89 11.63 -17.60
N HIS A 17 4.24 10.51 -17.35
CA HIS A 17 4.13 9.98 -15.97
C HIS A 17 5.54 9.53 -15.58
N ALA A 18 6.22 10.34 -14.76
CA ALA A 18 7.49 9.96 -14.17
C ALA A 18 7.33 8.62 -13.44
N THR A 19 8.17 7.65 -13.76
CA THR A 19 8.19 6.34 -13.11
C THR A 19 9.36 6.26 -12.13
N GLY A 20 9.11 5.65 -10.97
CA GLY A 20 10.11 5.53 -9.92
C GLY A 20 10.17 6.72 -8.97
N LEU A 21 11.28 6.83 -8.27
CA LEU A 21 11.62 7.97 -7.41
C LEU A 21 12.14 9.13 -8.28
N PRO A 22 12.17 10.37 -7.76
CA PRO A 22 12.72 11.51 -8.50
C PRO A 22 14.16 11.27 -8.96
N ASN A 23 14.55 11.85 -10.10
CA ASN A 23 15.92 11.70 -10.61
C ASN A 23 16.98 12.19 -9.62
N SER A 24 16.70 13.27 -8.88
CA SER A 24 17.56 13.80 -7.81
C SER A 24 17.91 12.75 -6.76
N TYR A 25 16.96 11.88 -6.41
CA TYR A 25 17.19 10.77 -5.48
C TYR A 25 18.34 9.84 -5.95
N TYR A 26 18.35 9.49 -7.22
CA TYR A 26 19.36 8.57 -7.77
C TYR A 26 20.76 9.17 -7.89
N GLN A 27 20.88 10.49 -7.79
CA GLN A 27 22.16 11.23 -7.84
C GLN A 27 22.81 11.35 -6.45
N ILE A 28 22.11 11.01 -5.37
CA ILE A 28 22.65 11.10 -4.01
C ILE A 28 23.72 10.03 -3.82
N LYS A 29 25.00 10.47 -3.66
CA LYS A 29 26.15 9.57 -3.47
C LYS A 29 26.28 9.09 -2.02
N ASN A 30 25.95 9.94 -1.05
CA ASN A 30 26.02 9.58 0.36
C ASN A 30 24.91 8.59 0.72
N ILE A 31 25.28 7.39 1.14
CA ILE A 31 24.35 6.28 1.43
C ILE A 31 23.39 6.64 2.56
N LYS A 32 23.86 7.27 3.65
CA LYS A 32 23.01 7.65 4.78
C LYS A 32 21.96 8.68 4.34
N LYS A 33 22.39 9.70 3.60
CA LYS A 33 21.48 10.72 3.04
C LYS A 33 20.47 10.09 2.06
N GLN A 34 20.92 9.17 1.20
CA GLN A 34 20.03 8.50 0.24
C GLN A 34 18.97 7.65 0.93
N LYS A 35 19.30 6.94 2.02
CA LYS A 35 18.34 6.18 2.81
C LYS A 35 17.30 7.10 3.48
N GLN A 36 17.76 8.21 4.06
CA GLN A 36 16.84 9.18 4.67
C GLN A 36 15.91 9.77 3.62
N GLU A 37 16.43 10.22 2.49
CA GLU A 37 15.61 10.75 1.38
C GLU A 37 14.59 9.74 0.85
N PHE A 38 14.93 8.43 0.85
CA PHE A 38 13.99 7.37 0.50
C PHE A 38 12.78 7.35 1.44
N PHE A 39 13.01 7.49 2.73
CA PHE A 39 11.93 7.54 3.71
C PHE A 39 11.15 8.85 3.64
N ASP A 40 11.83 9.97 3.44
CA ASP A 40 11.20 11.30 3.34
C ASP A 40 10.27 11.41 2.12
N ILE A 41 10.61 10.73 1.02
CA ILE A 41 9.72 10.64 -0.16
C ILE A 41 8.52 9.73 0.10
N LEU A 42 8.72 8.59 0.76
CA LEU A 42 7.67 7.57 0.87
C LEU A 42 6.74 7.79 2.06
N SER A 43 7.23 8.29 3.20
CA SER A 43 6.40 8.44 4.41
C SER A 43 5.14 9.28 4.16
N PRO A 44 5.18 10.46 3.51
CA PRO A 44 3.96 11.23 3.26
C PRO A 44 2.98 10.53 2.30
N MET A 45 3.51 9.72 1.38
CA MET A 45 2.67 8.90 0.49
C MET A 45 1.96 7.80 1.26
N ILE A 46 2.67 7.14 2.19
CA ILE A 46 2.11 6.10 3.04
C ILE A 46 1.07 6.68 3.98
N GLU A 47 1.37 7.79 4.65
CA GLU A 47 0.42 8.50 5.53
C GLU A 47 -0.86 8.88 4.80
N LYS A 48 -0.76 9.39 3.58
CA LYS A 48 -1.93 9.73 2.76
C LYS A 48 -2.86 8.55 2.54
N GLU A 49 -2.31 7.36 2.26
CA GLU A 49 -3.14 6.16 2.08
C GLU A 49 -3.62 5.61 3.43
N THR A 50 -2.82 5.65 4.47
CA THR A 50 -3.18 5.29 5.85
C THR A 50 -4.37 6.16 6.35
N LYS A 51 -4.33 7.46 6.13
CA LYS A 51 -5.45 8.38 6.46
C LYS A 51 -6.75 8.00 5.74
N LYS A 52 -6.69 7.47 4.51
CA LYS A 52 -7.89 6.97 3.81
C LYS A 52 -8.46 5.73 4.48
N VAL A 53 -7.61 4.78 4.85
CA VAL A 53 -8.02 3.57 5.58
C VAL A 53 -8.65 3.94 6.93
N LEU A 54 -8.08 4.90 7.65
CA LEU A 54 -8.64 5.39 8.93
C LEU A 54 -10.01 6.04 8.75
N ARG A 55 -10.21 6.83 7.69
CA ARG A 55 -11.53 7.39 7.38
C ARG A 55 -12.57 6.32 7.07
N ASP A 56 -12.18 5.32 6.29
CA ASP A 56 -13.08 4.18 6.01
C ASP A 56 -13.42 3.42 7.30
N ARG A 57 -12.42 3.21 8.19
CA ARG A 57 -12.64 2.56 9.50
C ARG A 57 -13.55 3.38 10.42
N ALA A 58 -13.33 4.69 10.49
CA ALA A 58 -14.19 5.60 11.28
C ALA A 58 -15.63 5.59 10.76
N PHE A 59 -15.80 5.67 9.44
CA PHE A 59 -17.13 5.56 8.82
C PHE A 59 -17.82 4.25 9.21
N VAL A 60 -17.13 3.10 9.08
CA VAL A 60 -17.68 1.80 9.46
C VAL A 60 -18.10 1.77 10.92
N LYS A 61 -17.24 2.22 11.83
CA LYS A 61 -17.56 2.28 13.26
C LYS A 61 -18.82 3.14 13.52
N ASN A 62 -18.87 4.31 12.93
CA ASN A 62 -20.02 5.21 13.09
C ASN A 62 -21.30 4.62 12.49
N TYR A 63 -21.20 4.00 11.31
CA TYR A 63 -22.34 3.38 10.64
C TYR A 63 -23.00 2.26 11.47
N PHE A 64 -22.19 1.41 12.10
CA PHE A 64 -22.70 0.29 12.90
C PHE A 64 -23.07 0.70 14.33
N ASN A 65 -22.43 1.72 14.92
CA ASN A 65 -22.67 2.14 16.30
C ASN A 65 -23.88 3.08 16.42
N SER A 66 -24.29 3.74 15.37
CA SER A 66 -25.41 4.70 15.40
C SER A 66 -26.79 4.04 15.52
N GLY A 67 -26.88 2.71 15.53
CA GLY A 67 -28.12 1.96 15.64
C GLY A 67 -29.08 2.16 14.46
N LEU A 68 -30.25 1.53 14.52
CA LEU A 68 -31.29 1.62 13.48
C LEU A 68 -31.83 3.04 13.26
N PHE A 69 -31.61 3.97 14.20
CA PHE A 69 -32.17 5.33 14.18
C PHE A 69 -31.14 6.46 13.99
N GLY A 70 -29.84 6.19 14.12
CA GLY A 70 -28.83 7.26 14.22
C GLY A 70 -28.05 7.57 12.95
N PHE A 71 -27.70 6.60 12.16
CA PHE A 71 -27.17 6.84 10.82
C PHE A 71 -28.18 6.30 9.83
N ARG A 72 -28.79 7.24 9.21
CA ARG A 72 -29.82 7.07 8.22
C ARG A 72 -29.49 5.93 7.27
N HIS A 73 -30.45 5.06 7.08
CA HIS A 73 -30.63 4.33 5.85
C HIS A 73 -30.79 5.30 4.64
N ASP A 74 -30.11 6.48 4.68
CA ASP A 74 -29.98 7.29 3.48
C ASP A 74 -29.15 6.46 2.51
N GLY A 75 -29.58 6.44 1.26
CA GLY A 75 -28.92 5.64 0.24
C GLY A 75 -27.40 5.88 0.17
N LEU A 76 -26.90 7.04 0.61
CA LEU A 76 -25.47 7.41 0.57
C LEU A 76 -24.60 6.64 1.56
N GLY A 77 -25.08 6.45 2.80
CA GLY A 77 -24.37 5.65 3.81
C GLY A 77 -24.26 4.19 3.40
N MET A 78 -25.35 3.62 2.88
CA MET A 78 -25.39 2.25 2.36
C MET A 78 -24.45 2.10 1.14
N ILE A 79 -24.50 3.02 0.18
CA ILE A 79 -23.60 3.02 -0.99
C ILE A 79 -22.15 3.02 -0.53
N LYS A 80 -21.77 3.88 0.42
CA LYS A 80 -20.41 3.96 0.96
C LYS A 80 -20.01 2.66 1.65
N LEU A 81 -20.91 2.04 2.43
CA LEU A 81 -20.63 0.74 3.06
C LEU A 81 -20.41 -0.36 2.02
N MET A 82 -21.20 -0.39 0.94
CA MET A 82 -21.04 -1.34 -0.17
C MET A 82 -19.71 -1.14 -0.92
N GLU A 83 -19.28 0.11 -1.12
CA GLU A 83 -17.95 0.41 -1.69
C GLU A 83 -16.83 -0.13 -0.82
N ILE A 84 -16.89 0.09 0.50
CA ILE A 84 -15.91 -0.41 1.47
C ILE A 84 -15.95 -1.95 1.48
N LYS A 85 -17.12 -2.56 1.54
CA LYS A 85 -17.30 -4.02 1.42
C LYS A 85 -16.57 -4.58 0.20
N LYS A 86 -16.83 -4.02 -0.98
CA LYS A 86 -16.20 -4.42 -2.25
C LYS A 86 -14.69 -4.21 -2.21
N HIS A 87 -14.23 -3.06 -1.71
CA HIS A 87 -12.80 -2.71 -1.65
C HIS A 87 -12.02 -3.67 -0.76
N TYR A 88 -12.54 -4.00 0.43
CA TYR A 88 -11.88 -4.86 1.41
C TYR A 88 -12.30 -6.34 1.31
N ARG A 89 -13.06 -6.71 0.28
CA ARG A 89 -13.53 -8.10 0.02
C ARG A 89 -14.26 -8.71 1.21
N ILE A 90 -15.10 -7.93 1.86
CA ILE A 90 -15.93 -8.38 2.97
C ILE A 90 -17.09 -9.19 2.40
N LYS A 91 -17.40 -10.34 3.00
CA LYS A 91 -18.41 -11.27 2.45
C LYS A 91 -19.83 -10.83 2.79
N ASP A 92 -20.06 -10.58 4.05
CA ASP A 92 -21.37 -10.18 4.56
C ASP A 92 -21.42 -8.67 4.81
N LEU A 93 -22.48 -8.00 4.31
CA LEU A 93 -22.65 -6.55 4.41
C LEU A 93 -22.77 -6.09 5.86
N TYR A 94 -23.34 -6.91 6.72
CA TYR A 94 -23.64 -6.57 8.12
C TYR A 94 -22.67 -7.19 9.12
N ASN A 95 -21.62 -7.87 8.67
CA ASN A 95 -20.59 -8.44 9.55
C ASN A 95 -19.60 -7.38 10.02
N PHE A 96 -19.98 -6.64 11.05
CA PHE A 96 -19.13 -5.57 11.64
C PHE A 96 -17.74 -6.04 12.04
N GLU A 97 -17.61 -7.23 12.63
CA GLU A 97 -16.33 -7.79 13.04
C GLU A 97 -15.38 -8.02 11.83
N GLU A 98 -15.91 -8.46 10.69
CA GLU A 98 -15.11 -8.63 9.49
C GLU A 98 -14.61 -7.27 8.95
N TYR A 99 -15.42 -6.20 9.05
CA TYR A 99 -14.97 -4.85 8.74
C TYR A 99 -13.85 -4.42 9.66
N LEU A 100 -14.00 -4.55 10.98
CA LEU A 100 -12.99 -4.16 11.96
C LEU A 100 -11.68 -4.93 11.76
N LEU A 101 -11.75 -6.17 11.31
CA LEU A 101 -10.59 -7.02 11.02
C LEU A 101 -9.85 -6.59 9.75
N ARG A 102 -10.57 -6.15 8.70
CA ARG A 102 -10.00 -5.85 7.38
C ARG A 102 -9.75 -4.36 7.13
N VAL A 103 -10.57 -3.48 7.67
CA VAL A 103 -10.45 -2.03 7.48
C VAL A 103 -9.61 -1.44 8.60
N ASP A 104 -8.30 -1.60 8.51
CA ASP A 104 -7.37 -1.07 9.52
C ASP A 104 -5.99 -0.77 8.93
N THR A 105 -5.22 0.03 9.64
CA THR A 105 -3.89 0.47 9.23
C THR A 105 -2.79 -0.52 9.64
N ILE A 106 -1.62 -0.31 9.09
CA ILE A 106 -0.39 -1.03 9.41
C ILE A 106 0.63 0.02 9.81
N PRO A 107 1.50 -0.26 10.80
CA PRO A 107 2.58 0.63 11.18
C PRO A 107 3.41 1.08 9.97
N ILE A 108 3.68 2.38 9.90
CA ILE A 108 4.42 2.98 8.78
C ILE A 108 5.84 2.42 8.73
N SER A 109 6.44 2.15 9.87
CA SER A 109 7.76 1.53 10.00
C SER A 109 7.90 0.21 9.23
N ILE A 110 6.89 -0.67 9.29
CA ILE A 110 6.88 -1.92 8.51
C ILE A 110 6.80 -1.63 7.02
N ILE A 111 5.92 -0.71 6.61
CA ILE A 111 5.73 -0.40 5.19
C ILE A 111 7.01 0.16 4.59
N LEU A 112 7.68 1.09 5.30
CA LEU A 112 8.96 1.66 4.89
C LEU A 112 10.06 0.60 4.83
N ALA A 113 10.15 -0.27 5.84
CA ALA A 113 11.12 -1.36 5.88
C ALA A 113 10.94 -2.33 4.71
N GLN A 114 9.72 -2.74 4.41
CA GLN A 114 9.42 -3.60 3.27
C GLN A 114 9.70 -2.90 1.94
N ALA A 115 9.30 -1.63 1.80
CA ALA A 115 9.62 -0.85 0.61
C ALA A 115 11.13 -0.82 0.34
N ALA A 116 11.96 -0.62 1.38
CA ALA A 116 13.41 -0.62 1.26
C ALA A 116 13.98 -1.99 0.86
N LEU A 117 13.52 -3.06 1.51
CA LEU A 117 13.97 -4.43 1.26
C LEU A 117 13.59 -4.91 -0.15
N GLU A 118 12.32 -4.77 -0.53
CA GLU A 118 11.78 -5.31 -1.78
C GLU A 118 12.26 -4.53 -3.02
N SER A 119 12.56 -3.26 -2.86
CA SER A 119 12.96 -2.40 -3.97
C SER A 119 14.47 -2.21 -4.10
N GLY A 120 15.26 -2.71 -3.14
CA GLY A 120 16.68 -2.36 -3.04
C GLY A 120 16.85 -0.84 -2.94
N TRP A 121 16.13 -0.22 -1.98
CA TRP A 121 16.13 1.23 -1.81
C TRP A 121 15.67 1.98 -3.07
N GLY A 122 14.63 1.51 -3.72
CA GLY A 122 14.09 2.13 -4.93
C GLY A 122 14.95 1.97 -6.20
N LYS A 123 16.08 1.26 -6.13
CA LYS A 123 17.03 1.13 -7.25
C LYS A 123 16.64 0.03 -8.24
N SER A 124 15.69 -0.85 -7.89
CA SER A 124 15.29 -1.97 -8.73
C SER A 124 14.68 -1.51 -10.07
N ARG A 125 14.85 -2.34 -11.10
CA ARG A 125 14.21 -2.14 -12.40
C ARG A 125 12.68 -2.01 -12.27
N PHE A 126 12.08 -2.70 -11.30
CA PHE A 126 10.64 -2.71 -11.11
C PHE A 126 10.11 -1.39 -10.56
N VAL A 127 10.89 -0.70 -9.73
CA VAL A 127 10.56 0.67 -9.31
C VAL A 127 10.69 1.62 -10.49
N LYS A 128 11.85 1.61 -11.18
CA LYS A 128 12.16 2.54 -12.27
C LYS A 128 11.24 2.42 -13.48
N LYS A 129 10.71 1.23 -13.80
CA LYS A 129 9.92 0.98 -15.01
C LYS A 129 8.44 0.67 -14.73
N ALA A 130 8.07 0.40 -13.50
CA ALA A 130 6.72 -0.06 -13.17
C ALA A 130 6.13 0.58 -11.91
N ASN A 131 6.81 1.51 -11.24
CA ASN A 131 6.41 2.07 -9.94
C ASN A 131 6.12 0.98 -8.88
N ASN A 132 6.70 -0.20 -9.03
CA ASN A 132 6.41 -1.36 -8.19
C ASN A 132 7.45 -1.52 -7.08
N ILE A 133 7.19 -0.85 -5.95
CA ILE A 133 8.13 -0.76 -4.85
C ILE A 133 8.08 -1.97 -3.90
N PHE A 134 7.02 -2.78 -3.97
CA PHE A 134 6.80 -3.96 -3.12
C PHE A 134 6.90 -5.29 -3.87
N GLY A 135 7.35 -5.31 -5.11
CA GLY A 135 7.46 -6.54 -5.90
C GLY A 135 6.11 -7.21 -6.20
N GLN A 136 5.00 -6.50 -6.21
CA GLN A 136 3.66 -7.06 -6.38
C GLN A 136 3.49 -7.71 -7.76
N TRP A 137 2.89 -8.89 -7.76
CA TRP A 137 2.64 -9.65 -8.96
C TRP A 137 1.25 -9.43 -9.55
N THR A 138 1.12 -9.76 -10.84
CA THR A 138 -0.16 -9.92 -11.52
C THR A 138 -0.13 -11.16 -12.41
N TYR A 139 -1.26 -11.83 -12.52
CA TYR A 139 -1.45 -12.98 -13.41
C TYR A 139 -2.28 -12.59 -14.64
N THR A 140 -2.85 -11.39 -14.63
CA THR A 140 -3.71 -10.87 -15.69
C THR A 140 -3.21 -9.50 -16.17
N GLY A 141 -3.46 -9.19 -17.44
CA GLY A 141 -3.17 -7.88 -18.02
C GLY A 141 -1.68 -7.59 -18.25
N LYS A 142 -1.36 -6.29 -18.37
CA LYS A 142 0.00 -5.80 -18.65
C LYS A 142 0.91 -5.90 -17.41
N GLY A 143 2.14 -6.35 -17.59
CA GLY A 143 3.15 -6.44 -16.54
C GLY A 143 4.55 -6.67 -17.12
N LEU A 144 5.58 -6.42 -16.30
CA LEU A 144 6.96 -6.72 -16.67
C LEU A 144 7.28 -8.18 -16.37
N ILE A 145 7.91 -8.85 -17.32
CA ILE A 145 8.38 -10.25 -17.13
C ILE A 145 9.64 -10.22 -16.26
N PRO A 146 9.68 -10.95 -15.12
CA PRO A 146 10.91 -11.13 -14.34
C PRO A 146 11.99 -11.82 -15.17
N LYS A 147 13.26 -11.38 -15.08
CA LYS A 147 14.36 -11.99 -15.85
C LYS A 147 14.57 -13.48 -15.55
N GLY A 148 14.32 -13.91 -14.33
CA GLY A 148 14.49 -15.31 -13.89
C GLY A 148 13.18 -16.10 -13.83
N ARG A 149 12.12 -15.68 -14.55
CA ARG A 149 10.87 -16.43 -14.57
C ARG A 149 11.06 -17.77 -15.26
N LYS A 150 10.77 -18.87 -14.56
CA LYS A 150 10.85 -20.22 -15.10
C LYS A 150 9.80 -20.45 -16.20
N GLU A 151 10.10 -21.34 -17.13
CA GLU A 151 9.15 -21.78 -18.15
C GLU A 151 7.88 -22.35 -17.50
N GLY A 152 6.72 -22.11 -18.10
CA GLY A 152 5.41 -22.48 -17.54
C GLY A 152 4.84 -21.54 -16.48
N GLN A 153 5.61 -20.58 -15.95
CA GLN A 153 5.09 -19.61 -14.99
C GLN A 153 4.47 -18.39 -15.69
N ASN A 154 3.26 -17.97 -15.27
CA ASN A 154 2.50 -16.90 -15.91
C ASN A 154 2.52 -15.57 -15.15
N HIS A 155 3.18 -15.50 -13.97
CA HIS A 155 3.23 -14.28 -13.19
C HIS A 155 4.07 -13.19 -13.85
N LYS A 156 3.63 -11.96 -13.70
CA LYS A 156 4.32 -10.75 -14.15
C LYS A 156 4.42 -9.76 -12.99
N ILE A 157 5.39 -8.89 -13.03
CA ILE A 157 5.48 -7.76 -12.10
C ILE A 157 4.45 -6.72 -12.52
N LYS A 158 3.55 -6.39 -11.62
CA LYS A 158 2.47 -5.43 -11.86
C LYS A 158 3.01 -4.04 -12.14
N ILE A 159 2.47 -3.38 -13.17
CA ILE A 159 2.79 -1.97 -13.49
C ILE A 159 1.77 -1.07 -12.79
N PHE A 160 2.25 -0.06 -12.10
CA PHE A 160 1.43 0.96 -11.44
C PHE A 160 1.59 2.32 -12.12
N LYS A 161 0.54 3.13 -12.07
CA LYS A 161 0.57 4.51 -12.60
C LYS A 161 1.50 5.42 -11.79
N SER A 162 1.68 5.14 -10.50
CA SER A 162 2.52 5.89 -9.58
C SER A 162 2.92 5.05 -8.37
N LEU A 163 3.95 5.49 -7.61
CA LEU A 163 4.30 4.89 -6.31
C LEU A 163 3.11 4.94 -5.33
N GLN A 164 2.33 6.02 -5.34
CA GLN A 164 1.11 6.15 -4.54
C GLN A 164 0.11 5.02 -4.82
N SER A 165 -0.08 4.65 -6.09
CA SER A 165 -0.99 3.55 -6.46
C SER A 165 -0.44 2.18 -6.09
N ALA A 166 0.87 2.01 -6.05
CA ALA A 166 1.51 0.79 -5.54
C ALA A 166 1.33 0.63 -4.03
N ILE A 167 1.48 1.72 -3.26
CA ILE A 167 1.23 1.76 -1.81
C ILE A 167 -0.23 1.43 -1.51
N LYS A 168 -1.18 2.06 -2.21
CA LYS A 168 -2.62 1.74 -2.08
C LYS A 168 -2.90 0.25 -2.32
N ALA A 169 -2.32 -0.32 -3.36
CA ALA A 169 -2.51 -1.73 -3.70
C ALA A 169 -1.86 -2.66 -2.66
N TYR A 170 -0.71 -2.29 -2.12
CA TYR A 170 -0.04 -3.01 -1.04
C TYR A 170 -0.92 -3.04 0.21
N LEU A 171 -1.40 -1.90 0.71
CA LEU A 171 -2.28 -1.83 1.88
C LEU A 171 -3.55 -2.66 1.69
N ARG A 172 -4.16 -2.60 0.50
CA ARG A 172 -5.30 -3.44 0.17
C ARG A 172 -4.94 -4.92 0.24
N ASN A 173 -3.78 -5.33 -0.29
CA ASN A 173 -3.34 -6.73 -0.25
C ASN A 173 -3.18 -7.24 1.19
N ILE A 174 -2.49 -6.49 2.06
CA ILE A 174 -2.34 -6.86 3.47
C ILE A 174 -3.72 -6.99 4.15
N ASN A 175 -4.65 -6.12 3.84
CA ASN A 175 -5.98 -6.10 4.44
C ASN A 175 -6.93 -7.17 3.86
N THR A 176 -6.65 -7.73 2.68
CA THR A 176 -7.57 -8.67 2.01
C THR A 176 -6.95 -10.03 1.69
N GLY A 177 -5.64 -10.12 1.56
CA GLY A 177 -4.94 -11.35 1.17
C GLY A 177 -5.02 -12.45 2.23
N TRP A 178 -5.12 -13.69 1.79
CA TRP A 178 -5.22 -14.85 2.69
C TRP A 178 -3.95 -15.01 3.56
N ALA A 179 -2.77 -14.76 2.99
CA ALA A 179 -1.47 -14.88 3.68
C ALA A 179 -1.34 -13.97 4.93
N TYR A 180 -2.17 -12.92 5.02
CA TYR A 180 -2.15 -11.95 6.13
C TYR A 180 -3.31 -12.10 7.10
N LYS A 181 -3.97 -13.28 7.12
CA LYS A 181 -5.07 -13.55 8.05
C LYS A 181 -4.60 -13.47 9.51
N SER A 182 -3.43 -14.03 9.81
CA SER A 182 -2.80 -13.97 11.13
C SER A 182 -2.50 -12.53 11.54
N LEU A 183 -1.84 -11.75 10.67
CA LEU A 183 -1.57 -10.33 10.91
C LEU A 183 -2.82 -9.56 11.31
N ARG A 184 -3.92 -9.75 10.57
CA ARG A 184 -5.19 -9.05 10.87
C ARG A 184 -5.76 -9.45 12.22
N LYS A 185 -5.65 -10.74 12.62
CA LYS A 185 -6.11 -11.21 13.93
C LYS A 185 -5.27 -10.61 15.07
N THR A 186 -3.93 -10.67 14.96
CA THR A 186 -3.01 -10.09 15.95
C THR A 186 -3.24 -8.59 16.10
N ARG A 187 -3.33 -7.86 14.98
CA ARG A 187 -3.64 -6.43 14.98
C ARG A 187 -4.98 -6.12 15.64
N SER A 188 -6.03 -6.90 15.33
CA SER A 188 -7.36 -6.72 15.93
C SER A 188 -7.34 -6.96 17.44
N LYS A 189 -6.59 -7.96 17.92
CA LYS A 189 -6.41 -8.21 19.35
C LYS A 189 -5.73 -7.01 20.03
N LEU A 190 -4.59 -6.56 19.51
CA LEU A 190 -3.88 -5.40 20.05
C LEU A 190 -4.74 -4.15 20.10
N ARG A 191 -5.62 -3.95 19.10
CA ARG A 191 -6.58 -2.83 19.09
C ARG A 191 -7.65 -2.95 20.17
N LYS A 192 -8.14 -4.17 20.45
CA LYS A 192 -9.08 -4.43 21.56
C LYS A 192 -8.43 -4.17 22.92
N ASP A 193 -7.16 -4.49 23.03
CA ASP A 193 -6.35 -4.27 24.24
C ASP A 193 -5.84 -2.81 24.35
N ASN A 194 -6.29 -1.89 23.46
CA ASN A 194 -5.87 -0.48 23.39
C ASN A 194 -4.36 -0.25 23.27
N VAL A 195 -3.64 -1.20 22.69
CA VAL A 195 -2.19 -1.08 22.47
C VAL A 195 -1.92 -0.11 21.31
N LYS A 196 -0.98 0.83 21.52
CA LYS A 196 -0.41 1.63 20.42
C LYS A 196 0.52 0.72 19.61
N ILE A 197 0.03 0.27 18.46
CA ILE A 197 0.71 -0.74 17.65
C ILE A 197 1.84 -0.10 16.85
N ASN A 198 3.04 -0.66 16.96
CA ASN A 198 4.22 -0.32 16.17
C ASN A 198 4.70 -1.50 15.30
N GLY A 199 5.75 -1.29 14.50
CA GLY A 199 6.23 -2.31 13.57
C GLY A 199 6.74 -3.58 14.24
N LEU A 200 7.29 -3.50 15.46
CA LEU A 200 7.81 -4.68 16.16
C LEU A 200 6.69 -5.56 16.72
N ASP A 201 5.48 -5.04 16.88
CA ASP A 201 4.34 -5.83 17.34
C ASP A 201 3.80 -6.75 16.23
N LEU A 202 4.01 -6.38 14.95
CA LEU A 202 3.42 -7.09 13.82
C LEU A 202 4.43 -7.74 12.86
N TYR A 203 5.74 -7.46 12.94
CA TYR A 203 6.69 -7.94 11.93
C TYR A 203 6.72 -9.47 11.79
N LYS A 204 6.48 -10.23 12.87
CA LYS A 204 6.45 -11.70 12.85
C LYS A 204 5.34 -12.26 11.95
N GLU A 205 4.26 -11.51 11.81
CA GLU A 205 3.10 -11.89 11.00
C GLU A 205 3.36 -11.86 9.48
N TYR A 206 4.54 -11.39 9.07
CA TYR A 206 4.98 -11.37 7.67
C TYR A 206 5.72 -12.64 7.23
N ILE A 207 5.64 -13.72 8.01
CA ILE A 207 6.31 -15.00 7.74
C ILE A 207 6.02 -15.58 6.34
N TYR A 208 4.84 -15.32 5.79
CA TYR A 208 4.42 -15.77 4.46
C TYR A 208 4.67 -14.74 3.35
N TYR A 209 5.29 -13.60 3.67
CA TYR A 209 5.58 -12.58 2.66
C TYR A 209 6.68 -13.03 1.68
N SER A 210 7.67 -13.73 2.17
CA SER A 210 8.82 -14.21 1.39
C SER A 210 9.04 -15.72 1.54
N GLN A 211 9.60 -16.34 0.52
CA GLN A 211 9.97 -17.77 0.56
C GLN A 211 11.03 -18.08 1.61
N ILE A 212 11.91 -17.12 1.94
CA ILE A 212 12.96 -17.29 2.96
C ILE A 212 12.48 -17.09 4.41
N ARG A 213 11.17 -16.95 4.61
CA ARG A 213 10.45 -16.98 5.89
C ARG A 213 11.18 -16.30 7.06
N GLU A 214 11.73 -17.09 8.00
CA GLU A 214 12.42 -16.59 9.21
C GLU A 214 13.56 -15.62 8.90
N GLU A 215 14.33 -15.88 7.87
CA GLU A 215 15.40 -14.98 7.45
C GLU A 215 14.83 -13.63 6.99
N TYR A 216 13.66 -13.63 6.33
CA TYR A 216 12.97 -12.40 5.98
C TYR A 216 12.55 -11.60 7.22
N LEU A 217 12.02 -12.27 8.25
CA LEU A 217 11.64 -11.62 9.50
C LEU A 217 12.84 -10.97 10.20
N LYS A 218 14.00 -11.65 10.22
CA LYS A 218 15.25 -11.10 10.75
C LYS A 218 15.66 -9.83 9.99
N ARG A 219 15.61 -9.86 8.66
CA ARG A 219 15.91 -8.69 7.81
C ARG A 219 14.92 -7.56 8.03
N LEU A 220 13.63 -7.85 8.13
CA LEU A 220 12.59 -6.86 8.38
C LEU A 220 12.79 -6.16 9.73
N LYS A 221 12.98 -6.94 10.81
CA LYS A 221 13.28 -6.42 12.15
C LYS A 221 14.55 -5.55 12.14
N LYS A 222 15.63 -6.07 11.54
CA LYS A 222 16.90 -5.34 11.42
C LYS A 222 16.73 -4.02 10.66
N MET A 223 15.95 -4.02 9.56
CA MET A 223 15.67 -2.81 8.77
C MET A 223 14.94 -1.75 9.60
N ILE A 224 13.94 -2.15 10.38
CA ILE A 224 13.18 -1.26 11.29
C ILE A 224 14.13 -0.63 12.31
N LEU A 225 14.92 -1.45 13.01
CA LEU A 225 15.76 -0.99 14.12
C LEU A 225 16.97 -0.17 13.64
N GLN A 226 17.70 -0.63 12.63
CA GLN A 226 18.90 0.06 12.14
C GLN A 226 18.66 1.42 11.48
N ASN A 227 17.42 1.67 11.04
CA ASN A 227 17.07 2.93 10.40
C ASN A 227 16.11 3.75 11.25
N ASP A 228 15.93 3.41 12.52
CA ASP A 228 15.09 4.14 13.47
C ASP A 228 13.68 4.41 12.92
N LEU A 229 13.06 3.38 12.33
CA LEU A 229 11.78 3.56 11.64
C LEU A 229 10.59 3.66 12.58
N LEU A 230 10.72 3.26 13.85
CA LEU A 230 9.63 3.33 14.83
C LEU A 230 9.14 4.76 15.06
N LYS A 231 9.97 5.77 14.85
CA LYS A 231 9.60 7.19 14.90
C LYS A 231 8.47 7.58 13.93
N TYR A 232 8.25 6.80 12.86
CA TYR A 232 7.15 7.01 11.92
C TYR A 232 5.82 6.39 12.39
N ASP A 233 5.82 5.66 13.50
CA ASP A 233 4.61 5.06 14.10
C ASP A 233 4.01 5.92 15.23
N GLU A 234 4.60 7.09 15.54
CA GLU A 234 4.22 8.03 16.61
C GLU A 234 2.93 8.85 16.36
#